data_93b33e5536fe13ad8fafe4964b8b6e4a
#
_entry.id   93b33e5536fe13ad8fafe4964b8b6e4a
#
_cell.length_a   1.000
_cell.length_b   1.000
_cell.length_c   1.000
_cell.angle_alpha   90.00
_cell.angle_beta   90.00
_cell.angle_gamma   90.00
#
_symmetry.space_group_name_H-M   'P 1'
#
loop_
_entity.id
_entity.type
_entity.pdbx_description
1 polymer ?
#
loop_
_entity_poly.entity_id
_entity_poly.type
_entity_poly.pdbx_seq_one_letter_code
_entity_poly.pdbx_strand_id
1 'polypeptide(L)'
;MHNNGIPLINGVEYGWSDVVLCINGVPVTGITAISYGDKQDMQNIYGAGRHPVGRGKGRITPSAKITLLMSEVVAIQSQSVNGRIQDIAPFDITVSYLPANGKIVTDKIRNCQFVENKRDTKEGDMSIPVELELLPGFIDWGKLA
;
A
#
# COMPACT_ATOMS: atom_id res chain seq x y z
N MET A 1 -21.09 -2.76 14.09
CA MET A 1 -20.72 -2.05 12.87
C MET A 1 -21.93 -1.74 12.01
N HIS A 2 -21.94 -0.58 11.47
CA HIS A 2 -23.07 -0.09 10.68
C HIS A 2 -22.67 0.15 9.25
N ASN A 3 -23.52 -0.22 8.33
CA ASN A 3 -23.31 0.09 6.93
C ASN A 3 -24.02 1.38 6.51
N ASN A 4 -24.58 2.13 7.46
CA ASN A 4 -25.25 3.42 7.22
C ASN A 4 -26.37 3.36 6.19
N GLY A 5 -27.03 2.21 6.08
CA GLY A 5 -28.11 2.02 5.13
C GLY A 5 -27.69 1.86 3.68
N ILE A 6 -26.38 1.79 3.41
CA ILE A 6 -25.89 1.56 2.05
C ILE A 6 -26.06 0.08 1.72
N PRO A 7 -26.77 -0.25 0.63
CA PRO A 7 -26.91 -1.67 0.26
C PRO A 7 -25.57 -2.23 -0.23
N LEU A 8 -25.28 -3.44 0.20
CA LEU A 8 -24.04 -4.12 -0.14
C LEU A 8 -24.32 -5.32 -1.03
N ILE A 9 -23.46 -5.54 -1.99
CA ILE A 9 -23.47 -6.75 -2.80
C ILE A 9 -22.94 -7.87 -1.90
N ASN A 10 -23.69 -8.96 -1.78
CA ASN A 10 -23.37 -10.10 -0.90
C ASN A 10 -23.35 -9.76 0.59
N GLY A 11 -23.80 -8.56 0.98
CA GLY A 11 -23.88 -8.17 2.38
C GLY A 11 -22.54 -8.05 3.09
N VAL A 12 -21.44 -7.92 2.36
CA VAL A 12 -20.08 -7.83 2.93
C VAL A 12 -19.46 -6.49 2.58
N GLU A 13 -19.00 -5.79 3.60
CA GLU A 13 -18.28 -4.54 3.45
C GLU A 13 -16.93 -4.68 4.14
N TYR A 14 -15.90 -4.17 3.49
CA TYR A 14 -14.54 -4.18 4.02
C TYR A 14 -14.17 -2.80 4.52
N GLY A 15 -13.80 -2.74 5.79
CA GLY A 15 -13.32 -1.50 6.39
C GLY A 15 -11.83 -1.60 6.69
N TRP A 16 -11.22 -0.44 6.91
CA TRP A 16 -9.86 -0.37 7.39
C TRP A 16 -9.83 -0.92 8.82
N SER A 17 -9.12 -2.01 9.03
CA SER A 17 -8.95 -2.59 10.36
C SER A 17 -7.64 -2.18 10.98
N ASP A 18 -6.54 -2.38 10.25
CA ASP A 18 -5.22 -2.14 10.80
C ASP A 18 -4.19 -2.04 9.68
N VAL A 19 -3.24 -1.12 9.85
CA VAL A 19 -2.07 -1.03 8.99
C VAL A 19 -0.85 -1.05 9.88
N VAL A 20 -0.02 -2.07 9.70
CA VAL A 20 1.19 -2.25 10.51
C VAL A 20 2.41 -2.03 9.63
N LEU A 21 3.21 -1.05 10.01
CA LEU A 21 4.48 -0.76 9.36
C LEU A 21 5.55 -0.71 10.44
N CYS A 22 6.56 -1.56 10.29
CA CYS A 22 7.71 -1.55 11.19
C CYS A 22 8.97 -1.25 10.40
N ILE A 23 9.73 -0.27 10.85
CA ILE A 23 11.02 0.08 10.26
C ILE A 23 12.09 -0.15 11.33
N ASN A 24 13.04 -1.03 11.05
CA ASN A 24 14.09 -1.41 11.99
C ASN A 24 13.52 -1.91 13.33
N GLY A 25 12.39 -2.62 13.29
CA GLY A 25 11.73 -3.13 14.49
C GLY A 25 10.91 -2.10 15.26
N VAL A 26 10.85 -0.86 14.81
CA VAL A 26 10.07 0.20 15.45
C VAL A 26 8.76 0.37 14.71
N PRO A 27 7.61 0.18 15.38
CA PRO A 27 6.32 0.38 14.71
C PRO A 27 6.08 1.85 14.40
N VAL A 28 5.49 2.11 13.24
CA VAL A 28 5.10 3.45 12.80
C VAL A 28 3.59 3.56 12.92
N THR A 29 3.14 4.55 13.69
CA THR A 29 1.73 4.89 13.80
C THR A 29 1.48 6.18 13.01
N GLY A 30 0.30 6.75 13.06
CA GLY A 30 0.04 8.00 12.33
C GLY A 30 -0.06 7.84 10.82
N ILE A 31 -0.35 6.64 10.35
CA ILE A 31 -0.62 6.38 8.95
C ILE A 31 -2.07 6.78 8.66
N THR A 32 -2.26 7.73 7.76
CA THR A 32 -3.60 8.24 7.45
C THR A 32 -4.18 7.63 6.17
N ALA A 33 -3.33 7.17 5.27
CA ALA A 33 -3.79 6.55 4.03
C ALA A 33 -2.70 5.65 3.46
N ILE A 34 -3.11 4.63 2.74
CA ILE A 34 -2.21 3.77 2.00
C ILE A 34 -2.87 3.36 0.69
N SER A 35 -2.08 3.37 -0.38
CA SER A 35 -2.50 2.92 -1.70
C SER A 35 -1.44 1.99 -2.24
N TYR A 36 -1.86 0.83 -2.71
CA TYR A 36 -0.93 -0.15 -3.25
C TYR A 36 -1.61 -0.99 -4.32
N GLY A 37 -0.81 -1.52 -5.22
CA GLY A 37 -1.32 -2.37 -6.26
C GLY A 37 -0.21 -2.94 -7.09
N ASP A 38 -0.53 -3.89 -7.93
CA ASP A 38 0.39 -4.38 -8.93
C ASP A 38 -0.28 -4.41 -10.30
N LYS A 39 0.56 -4.40 -11.30
CA LYS A 39 0.12 -4.40 -12.69
C LYS A 39 0.97 -5.40 -13.45
N GLN A 40 0.33 -6.20 -14.26
CA GLN A 40 1.04 -7.17 -15.08
C GLN A 40 0.89 -6.81 -16.55
N ASP A 41 1.99 -6.83 -17.28
CA ASP A 41 1.96 -6.66 -18.72
C ASP A 41 1.30 -7.87 -19.34
N MET A 42 0.30 -7.63 -20.15
CA MET A 42 -0.43 -8.69 -20.85
C MET A 42 -0.61 -8.31 -22.30
N GLN A 43 -0.56 -9.30 -23.16
CA GLN A 43 -0.69 -9.11 -24.59
C GLN A 43 -1.51 -10.26 -25.19
N ASN A 44 -2.46 -9.91 -26.04
CA ASN A 44 -3.19 -10.90 -26.79
C ASN A 44 -2.30 -11.45 -27.92
N ILE A 45 -2.35 -12.75 -28.11
CA ILE A 45 -1.61 -13.43 -29.16
C ILE A 45 -2.61 -13.82 -30.24
N TYR A 46 -2.34 -13.39 -31.48
CA TYR A 46 -3.23 -13.63 -32.61
C TYR A 46 -2.70 -14.73 -33.51
N GLY A 47 -3.59 -15.58 -33.94
CA GLY A 47 -3.35 -16.52 -35.02
C GLY A 47 -3.86 -15.98 -36.36
N ALA A 48 -4.36 -16.82 -37.23
CA ALA A 48 -4.84 -16.44 -38.55
C ALA A 48 -6.21 -15.76 -38.53
N GLY A 49 -6.95 -15.80 -37.44
CA GLY A 49 -8.29 -15.25 -37.34
C GLY A 49 -8.33 -13.82 -36.84
N ARG A 50 -9.55 -13.29 -36.68
CA ARG A 50 -9.79 -11.94 -36.19
C ARG A 50 -9.65 -11.82 -34.66
N HIS A 51 -9.84 -12.92 -33.97
CA HIS A 51 -9.84 -12.95 -32.51
C HIS A 51 -8.54 -13.51 -31.97
N PRO A 52 -8.11 -13.06 -30.78
CA PRO A 52 -6.91 -13.63 -30.19
C PRO A 52 -7.11 -15.11 -29.85
N VAL A 53 -6.04 -15.88 -29.99
CA VAL A 53 -6.04 -17.31 -29.69
C VAL A 53 -5.36 -17.62 -28.37
N GLY A 54 -4.69 -16.63 -27.76
CA GLY A 54 -4.03 -16.81 -26.48
C GLY A 54 -3.64 -15.48 -25.86
N ARG A 55 -2.99 -15.56 -24.71
CA ARG A 55 -2.54 -14.37 -23.99
C ARG A 55 -1.14 -14.59 -23.45
N GLY A 56 -0.25 -13.66 -23.75
CA GLY A 56 1.06 -13.62 -23.15
C GLY A 56 1.04 -12.78 -21.89
N LYS A 57 1.70 -13.24 -20.84
CA LYS A 57 1.84 -12.52 -19.59
C LYS A 57 3.30 -12.18 -19.38
N GLY A 58 3.54 -10.94 -19.02
CA GLY A 58 4.88 -10.43 -18.83
C GLY A 58 5.18 -10.06 -17.39
N ARG A 59 5.91 -8.98 -17.24
CA ARG A 59 6.42 -8.51 -15.97
C ARG A 59 5.29 -8.00 -15.06
N ILE A 60 5.42 -8.27 -13.77
CA ILE A 60 4.55 -7.69 -12.75
C ILE A 60 5.27 -6.48 -12.16
N THR A 61 4.60 -5.33 -12.15
CA THR A 61 5.14 -4.10 -11.61
C THR A 61 4.30 -3.65 -10.43
N PRO A 62 4.80 -3.81 -9.19
CA PRO A 62 4.08 -3.32 -8.02
C PRO A 62 4.31 -1.84 -7.81
N SER A 63 3.37 -1.19 -7.13
CA SER A 63 3.47 0.21 -6.74
C SER A 63 2.78 0.42 -5.41
N ALA A 64 3.24 1.39 -4.65
CA ALA A 64 2.63 1.74 -3.37
C ALA A 64 2.89 3.19 -3.03
N LYS A 65 1.95 3.79 -2.31
CA LYS A 65 2.08 5.13 -1.74
C LYS A 65 1.52 5.08 -0.34
N ILE A 66 2.14 5.83 0.56
CA ILE A 66 1.69 5.91 1.94
C ILE A 66 1.63 7.38 2.35
N THR A 67 0.61 7.73 3.11
CA THR A 67 0.47 9.08 3.68
C THR A 67 0.63 8.98 5.18
N LEU A 68 1.60 9.72 5.70
CA LEU A 68 1.95 9.76 7.12
C LEU A 68 1.82 11.18 7.63
N LEU A 69 1.61 11.31 8.93
CA LEU A 69 1.76 12.60 9.59
C LEU A 69 3.24 12.99 9.59
N MET A 70 3.50 14.28 9.48
CA MET A 70 4.88 14.77 9.40
C MET A 70 5.72 14.35 10.60
N SER A 71 5.12 14.27 11.79
CA SER A 71 5.82 13.82 12.98
C SER A 71 6.38 12.41 12.81
N GLU A 72 5.66 11.53 12.14
CA GLU A 72 6.12 10.17 11.86
C GLU A 72 7.26 10.16 10.84
N VAL A 73 7.17 11.02 9.83
CA VAL A 73 8.23 11.12 8.82
C VAL A 73 9.52 11.63 9.45
N VAL A 74 9.43 12.61 10.34
CA VAL A 74 10.58 13.12 11.05
C VAL A 74 11.19 12.05 11.96
N ALA A 75 10.36 11.24 12.62
CA ALA A 75 10.85 10.14 13.44
C ALA A 75 11.59 9.09 12.60
N ILE A 76 11.08 8.79 11.41
CA ILE A 76 11.74 7.88 10.49
C ILE A 76 13.08 8.45 10.01
N GLN A 77 13.11 9.72 9.65
CA GLN A 77 14.36 10.39 9.26
C GLN A 77 15.40 10.32 10.36
N SER A 78 14.98 10.46 11.61
CA SER A 78 15.90 10.43 12.75
C SER A 78 16.52 9.07 12.98
N GLN A 79 15.95 8.00 12.45
CA GLN A 79 16.49 6.65 12.53
C GLN A 79 17.48 6.34 11.42
N SER A 80 17.50 7.13 10.35
CA SER A 80 18.46 6.95 9.27
C SER A 80 19.80 7.59 9.68
N VAL A 81 20.88 7.06 9.13
CA VAL A 81 22.24 7.52 9.47
C VAL A 81 22.47 8.97 9.02
N ASN A 82 21.90 9.32 7.88
CA ASN A 82 22.17 10.61 7.22
C ASN A 82 20.90 11.45 6.99
N GLY A 83 19.77 11.07 7.58
CA GLY A 83 18.50 11.77 7.39
C GLY A 83 17.77 11.41 6.09
N ARG A 84 18.32 10.55 5.27
CA ARG A 84 17.69 10.13 4.01
C ARG A 84 16.88 8.87 4.23
N ILE A 85 15.58 8.96 4.08
CA ILE A 85 14.70 7.80 4.24
C ILE A 85 14.89 6.78 3.12
N GLN A 86 15.37 7.21 1.96
CA GLN A 86 15.66 6.34 0.83
C GLN A 86 16.77 5.33 1.12
N ASP A 87 17.62 5.63 2.10
CA ASP A 87 18.74 4.76 2.46
C ASP A 87 18.41 3.76 3.57
N ILE A 88 17.17 3.76 4.05
CA ILE A 88 16.70 2.81 5.05
C ILE A 88 16.55 1.44 4.37
N ALA A 89 16.95 0.38 5.10
CA ALA A 89 16.84 -0.99 4.60
C ALA A 89 15.40 -1.35 4.24
N PRO A 90 15.18 -2.25 3.28
CA PRO A 90 13.83 -2.66 2.89
C PRO A 90 13.02 -3.20 4.07
N PHE A 91 11.73 -2.95 4.05
CA PHE A 91 10.80 -3.35 5.10
C PHE A 91 9.51 -3.87 4.49
N ASP A 92 8.69 -4.53 5.31
CA ASP A 92 7.40 -5.05 4.89
C ASP A 92 6.28 -4.23 5.52
N ILE A 93 5.18 -4.05 4.79
CA ILE A 93 3.98 -3.41 5.29
C ILE A 93 2.85 -4.43 5.27
N THR A 94 2.13 -4.55 6.38
CA THR A 94 0.99 -5.43 6.51
C THR A 94 -0.27 -4.59 6.59
N VAL A 95 -1.23 -4.85 5.72
CA VAL A 95 -2.52 -4.15 5.69
C VAL A 95 -3.61 -5.18 5.92
N SER A 96 -4.40 -4.98 6.98
CA SER A 96 -5.47 -5.89 7.34
C SER A 96 -6.83 -5.19 7.19
N TYR A 97 -7.78 -5.90 6.62
CA TYR A 97 -9.15 -5.42 6.45
C TYR A 97 -10.10 -6.33 7.20
N LEU A 98 -11.01 -5.74 7.95
CA LEU A 98 -12.03 -6.49 8.69
C LEU A 98 -13.37 -6.34 7.97
N PRO A 99 -13.85 -7.39 7.29
CA PRO A 99 -15.17 -7.35 6.69
C PRO A 99 -16.26 -7.58 7.74
N ALA A 100 -17.51 -7.31 7.37
CA ALA A 100 -18.64 -7.47 8.26
C ALA A 100 -18.84 -8.90 8.74
N ASN A 101 -18.39 -9.90 7.99
CA ASN A 101 -18.50 -11.31 8.39
C ASN A 101 -17.41 -11.78 9.34
N GLY A 102 -16.50 -10.90 9.76
CA GLY A 102 -15.47 -11.20 10.74
C GLY A 102 -14.24 -11.92 10.25
N LYS A 103 -14.14 -12.25 8.97
CA LYS A 103 -12.94 -12.89 8.41
C LYS A 103 -11.97 -11.84 7.91
N ILE A 104 -10.80 -11.76 8.52
CA ILE A 104 -9.80 -10.75 8.21
C ILE A 104 -9.04 -11.14 6.94
N VAL A 105 -8.91 -10.17 6.02
CA VAL A 105 -8.08 -10.31 4.83
C VAL A 105 -6.82 -9.48 5.07
N THR A 106 -5.66 -10.09 4.90
CA THR A 106 -4.38 -9.42 5.13
C THR A 106 -3.55 -9.43 3.87
N ASP A 107 -3.21 -8.25 3.37
CA ASP A 107 -2.27 -8.07 2.27
C ASP A 107 -0.91 -7.68 2.83
N LYS A 108 0.15 -8.16 2.21
CA LYS A 108 1.52 -7.82 2.62
C LYS A 108 2.27 -7.23 1.44
N ILE A 109 2.84 -6.06 1.67
CA ILE A 109 3.69 -5.39 0.70
C ILE A 109 5.12 -5.68 1.10
N ARG A 110 5.84 -6.46 0.28
CA ARG A 110 7.15 -7.01 0.63
C ARG A 110 8.28 -6.19 0.04
N ASN A 111 9.36 -6.07 0.80
CA ASN A 111 10.60 -5.42 0.38
C ASN A 111 10.37 -4.00 -0.13
N CYS A 112 9.69 -3.20 0.68
CA CYS A 112 9.43 -1.80 0.36
C CYS A 112 10.61 -0.95 0.75
N GLN A 113 10.91 0.05 -0.07
CA GLN A 113 11.82 1.14 0.28
C GLN A 113 11.20 2.45 -0.14
N PHE A 114 11.49 3.49 0.61
CA PHE A 114 11.10 4.83 0.20
C PHE A 114 11.96 5.26 -0.99
N VAL A 115 11.31 5.81 -2.01
CA VAL A 115 12.02 6.35 -3.17
C VAL A 115 11.98 7.86 -3.22
N GLU A 116 11.16 8.45 -2.38
CA GLU A 116 10.89 9.88 -2.42
C GLU A 116 10.72 10.40 -0.99
N ASN A 117 11.20 11.61 -0.75
CA ASN A 117 10.91 12.33 0.49
C ASN A 117 10.47 13.74 0.09
N LYS A 118 9.18 13.98 0.16
CA LYS A 118 8.53 15.16 -0.38
C LYS A 118 7.80 15.90 0.73
N ARG A 119 7.76 17.20 0.64
CA ARG A 119 6.95 18.05 1.52
C ARG A 119 6.03 18.91 0.68
N ASP A 120 4.80 19.02 1.14
CA ASP A 120 3.79 19.87 0.51
C ASP A 120 2.99 20.51 1.64
N THR A 121 3.28 21.74 1.97
CA THR A 121 2.68 22.42 3.11
C THR A 121 2.08 23.74 2.67
N LYS A 122 1.01 24.13 3.36
CA LYS A 122 0.37 25.45 3.15
C LYS A 122 0.32 26.19 4.47
N GLU A 123 0.27 27.51 4.36
CA GLU A 123 0.04 28.37 5.51
C GLU A 123 -1.29 28.04 6.18
N GLY A 124 -1.32 27.93 7.49
CA GLY A 124 -2.52 27.63 8.26
C GLY A 124 -2.82 26.16 8.47
N ASP A 125 -1.98 25.26 7.97
CA ASP A 125 -2.16 23.83 8.21
C ASP A 125 -1.99 23.50 9.70
N MET A 126 -3.01 22.83 10.24
CA MET A 126 -2.99 22.39 11.64
C MET A 126 -2.23 21.07 11.80
N SER A 127 -2.29 20.22 10.79
CA SER A 127 -1.49 19.01 10.69
C SER A 127 -1.00 18.88 9.25
N ILE A 128 0.16 18.28 9.06
CA ILE A 128 0.80 18.19 7.75
C ILE A 128 0.87 16.72 7.37
N PRO A 129 -0.03 16.27 6.47
CA PRO A 129 0.11 14.94 5.89
C PRO A 129 1.21 14.95 4.83
N VAL A 130 2.00 13.90 4.81
CA VAL A 130 3.09 13.74 3.85
C VAL A 130 2.83 12.46 3.07
N GLU A 131 2.67 12.60 1.75
CA GLU A 131 2.51 11.47 0.86
C GLU A 131 3.88 11.06 0.33
N LEU A 132 4.22 9.79 0.49
CA LEU A 132 5.52 9.26 0.09
C LEU A 132 5.30 8.08 -0.86
N GLU A 133 6.09 8.04 -1.92
CA GLU A 133 6.09 6.92 -2.84
C GLU A 133 7.03 5.85 -2.35
N LEU A 134 6.59 4.60 -2.50
CA LEU A 134 7.34 3.42 -2.13
C LEU A 134 7.65 2.59 -3.36
N LEU A 135 8.75 1.87 -3.30
CA LEU A 135 9.06 0.86 -4.30
C LEU A 135 8.97 -0.52 -3.65
N PRO A 136 7.88 -1.25 -3.87
CA PRO A 136 7.77 -2.61 -3.34
C PRO A 136 8.53 -3.61 -4.18
N GLY A 137 8.95 -4.71 -3.57
CA GLY A 137 9.48 -5.84 -4.31
C GLY A 137 8.37 -6.66 -4.94
N PHE A 138 7.35 -6.97 -4.14
CA PHE A 138 6.13 -7.63 -4.62
C PHE A 138 5.02 -7.45 -3.60
N ILE A 139 3.80 -7.70 -4.02
CA ILE A 139 2.63 -7.67 -3.15
C ILE A 139 2.10 -9.08 -2.98
N ASP A 140 2.00 -9.51 -1.73
CA ASP A 140 1.45 -10.81 -1.36
C ASP A 140 -0.02 -10.58 -1.00
N TRP A 141 -0.89 -10.83 -1.96
CA TRP A 141 -2.31 -10.56 -1.80
C TRP A 141 -2.96 -11.55 -0.86
N GLY A 142 -3.75 -11.05 0.07
CA GLY A 142 -4.48 -11.86 1.01
C GLY A 142 -5.51 -12.75 0.33
N LYS A 143 -5.71 -13.92 0.91
CA LYS A 143 -6.59 -14.92 0.34
C LYS A 143 -7.52 -15.41 1.45
N LEU A 144 -8.81 -15.43 1.18
CA LEU A 144 -9.76 -16.03 2.10
C LEU A 144 -9.59 -17.55 2.10
N ALA A 145 -9.44 -18.09 3.28
CA ALA A 145 -9.30 -19.53 3.45
C ALA A 145 -10.66 -20.24 3.35
#